data_b79d00208eef2d97d709e3b7b92c2527
#
_entry.id   b79d00208eef2d97d709e3b7b92c2527
#
_cell.length_a   1.000
_cell.length_b   1.000
_cell.length_c   1.000
_cell.angle_alpha   90.00
_cell.angle_beta   90.00
_cell.angle_gamma   90.00
#
_symmetry.space_group_name_H-M   'P 1'
#
loop_
_entity.id
_entity.type
_entity.pdbx_description
1 polymer ?
#
loop_
_entity_poly.entity_id
_entity_poly.type
_entity_poly.pdbx_seq_one_letter_code
_entity_poly.pdbx_strand_id
1 'polypeptide(L)'
;AQSIGEPGTQLTMRTFHTGGVAGDDITQGLPRVEELFEARKPKGLAIIAEFGGTVSIRDTKKKREIVITNDETGDSKAYLIPYGSRIKVQEGQVLEAGDELTEGSVNPHDILRIKGVRAVQDYMIQEVQRVYRLQGVEINDKHVEVIVRQMLKKIRIENSGDTEFLPGTLVDVLDFEEINENLKELGERPAEGVQVMLGITKASLATNSFLSAASFQETTKVLTEAAIKGKVDPLIGLKENVLLGKLIPAGTGMKRYRTIKLDSEIDENEELTLADDDDAYLDLSDGISGEEADEDMAETEETAVETAPEEAEDDAFDGESEDDTTDEN
;
A
#
# COMPACT_ATOMS: atom_id res chain seq x y z
N ALA A 1 0.65 14.36 2.72
CA ALA A 1 0.66 13.71 4.04
C ALA A 1 0.12 14.61 5.14
N GLN A 2 0.60 15.84 5.26
CA GLN A 2 0.16 16.76 6.31
C GLN A 2 -1.34 17.08 6.24
N SER A 3 -1.87 17.34 5.04
CA SER A 3 -3.29 17.67 4.81
C SER A 3 -4.26 16.54 5.18
N ILE A 4 -3.78 15.31 5.24
CA ILE A 4 -4.55 14.12 5.66
C ILE A 4 -4.25 13.78 7.12
N GLY A 5 -3.00 13.89 7.56
CA GLY A 5 -2.56 13.46 8.88
C GLY A 5 -3.04 14.36 10.02
N GLU A 6 -3.04 15.65 9.82
CA GLU A 6 -3.52 16.59 10.85
C GLU A 6 -5.02 16.39 11.13
N PRO A 7 -5.93 16.44 10.12
CA PRO A 7 -7.33 16.13 10.36
C PRO A 7 -7.56 14.72 10.91
N GLY A 8 -6.79 13.73 10.44
CA GLY A 8 -6.87 12.35 10.94
C GLY A 8 -6.61 12.26 12.45
N THR A 9 -5.61 12.97 12.96
CA THR A 9 -5.32 13.01 14.40
C THR A 9 -6.46 13.65 15.20
N GLN A 10 -7.04 14.73 14.71
CA GLN A 10 -8.19 15.40 15.35
C GLN A 10 -9.44 14.49 15.36
N LEU A 11 -9.69 13.74 14.29
CA LEU A 11 -10.80 12.78 14.24
C LEU A 11 -10.65 11.67 15.29
N THR A 12 -9.44 11.16 15.46
CA THR A 12 -9.16 10.14 16.49
C THR A 12 -9.46 10.68 17.90
N MET A 13 -9.07 11.92 18.20
CA MET A 13 -9.37 12.56 19.48
C MET A 13 -10.88 12.77 19.71
N ARG A 14 -11.62 13.17 18.67
CA ARG A 14 -13.07 13.38 18.78
C ARG A 14 -13.86 12.10 19.01
N THR A 15 -13.45 10.98 18.43
CA THR A 15 -14.13 9.68 18.63
C THR A 15 -13.99 9.17 20.07
N PHE A 16 -12.93 9.53 20.78
CA PHE A 16 -12.79 9.21 22.21
C PHE A 16 -13.71 10.04 23.12
N HIS A 17 -14.11 11.23 22.70
CA HIS A 17 -14.96 12.14 23.48
C HIS A 17 -16.46 11.97 23.21
N THR A 18 -16.84 11.42 22.08
CA THR A 18 -18.25 11.07 21.77
C THR A 18 -18.57 9.64 22.21
N GLY A 19 -18.33 9.33 23.47
CA GLY A 19 -18.80 8.10 24.06
C GLY A 19 -20.32 8.09 24.11
N GLY A 20 -20.99 7.41 23.18
CA GLY A 20 -22.39 7.20 23.35
C GLY A 20 -23.29 7.00 22.15
N VAL A 21 -22.79 6.78 20.94
CA VAL A 21 -23.66 6.31 19.85
C VAL A 21 -23.27 4.88 19.49
N ALA A 22 -24.19 3.99 19.86
CA ALA A 22 -23.99 2.56 19.82
C ALA A 22 -23.88 2.01 18.38
N GLY A 23 -22.90 1.18 18.16
CA GLY A 23 -22.98 0.01 17.30
C GLY A 23 -22.62 0.19 15.81
N ASP A 24 -23.20 1.11 15.09
CA ASP A 24 -23.05 1.18 13.62
C ASP A 24 -22.03 2.22 13.13
N ASP A 25 -21.72 3.23 13.94
CA ASP A 25 -20.84 4.34 13.54
C ASP A 25 -19.32 4.12 13.77
N ILE A 26 -18.93 3.14 14.55
CA ILE A 26 -17.51 2.91 14.89
C ILE A 26 -16.71 2.41 13.69
N THR A 27 -17.37 1.74 12.74
CA THR A 27 -16.75 1.25 11.50
C THR A 27 -16.78 2.26 10.35
N GLN A 28 -17.49 3.38 10.51
CA GLN A 28 -17.66 4.39 9.47
C GLN A 28 -16.65 5.55 9.53
N GLY A 29 -15.80 5.61 10.54
CA GLY A 29 -14.80 6.66 10.73
C GLY A 29 -13.42 6.32 10.16
N LEU A 30 -12.37 6.75 10.88
CA LEU A 30 -10.97 6.47 10.51
C LEU A 30 -10.65 5.01 10.24
N PRO A 31 -11.20 4.01 10.94
CA PRO A 31 -10.97 2.60 10.61
C PRO A 31 -11.40 2.24 9.18
N ARG A 32 -12.45 2.88 8.66
CA ARG A 32 -12.88 2.68 7.27
C ARG A 32 -11.87 3.26 6.27
N VAL A 33 -11.28 4.41 6.56
CA VAL A 33 -10.23 5.00 5.73
C VAL A 33 -8.98 4.10 5.72
N GLU A 34 -8.63 3.53 6.87
CA GLU A 34 -7.53 2.56 6.97
C GLU A 34 -7.82 1.29 6.15
N GLU A 35 -9.04 0.72 6.26
CA GLU A 35 -9.44 -0.42 5.44
C GLU A 35 -9.32 -0.14 3.93
N LEU A 36 -9.75 1.05 3.50
CA LEU A 36 -9.68 1.45 2.10
C LEU A 36 -8.24 1.60 1.63
N PHE A 37 -7.39 2.31 2.36
CA PHE A 37 -6.00 2.51 1.98
C PHE A 37 -5.14 1.24 2.08
N GLU A 38 -5.46 0.33 3.00
CA GLU A 38 -4.81 -0.99 3.06
C GLU A 38 -5.45 -2.01 2.12
N ALA A 39 -6.48 -1.62 1.37
CA ALA A 39 -7.22 -2.50 0.45
C ALA A 39 -7.65 -3.81 1.14
N ARG A 40 -8.07 -3.71 2.42
CA ARG A 40 -8.55 -4.86 3.19
C ARG A 40 -9.97 -5.20 2.79
N LYS A 41 -10.31 -6.47 2.89
CA LYS A 41 -11.68 -6.92 2.73
C LYS A 41 -12.54 -6.38 3.88
N PRO A 42 -13.61 -5.62 3.62
CA PRO A 42 -14.44 -5.04 4.67
C PRO A 42 -15.18 -6.11 5.48
N LYS A 43 -15.44 -5.82 6.77
CA LYS A 43 -16.16 -6.74 7.66
C LYS A 43 -17.62 -6.90 7.26
N GLY A 44 -18.28 -5.82 6.86
CA GLY A 44 -19.65 -5.81 6.33
C GLY A 44 -19.64 -5.77 4.80
N LEU A 45 -19.26 -6.88 4.15
CA LEU A 45 -19.12 -6.95 2.71
C LEU A 45 -20.48 -6.87 2.00
N ALA A 46 -20.65 -5.90 1.10
CA ALA A 46 -21.73 -5.89 0.14
C ALA A 46 -21.47 -6.91 -0.98
N ILE A 47 -22.48 -7.65 -1.35
CA ILE A 47 -22.46 -8.52 -2.53
C ILE A 47 -22.77 -7.67 -3.74
N ILE A 48 -21.97 -7.77 -4.79
CA ILE A 48 -22.11 -7.02 -6.04
C ILE A 48 -22.41 -7.96 -7.21
N ALA A 49 -23.10 -7.44 -8.21
CA ALA A 49 -23.41 -8.16 -9.45
C ALA A 49 -22.14 -8.30 -10.31
N GLU A 50 -21.78 -9.49 -10.75
CA GLU A 50 -20.63 -9.69 -11.64
C GLU A 50 -20.94 -9.33 -13.09
N PHE A 51 -22.18 -9.43 -13.51
CA PHE A 51 -22.64 -9.04 -14.84
C PHE A 51 -24.04 -8.40 -14.76
N GLY A 52 -24.41 -7.66 -15.78
CA GLY A 52 -25.71 -7.02 -15.87
C GLY A 52 -26.81 -8.01 -16.24
N GLY A 53 -28.01 -7.76 -15.74
CA GLY A 53 -29.18 -8.60 -16.06
C GLY A 53 -30.39 -8.31 -15.19
N THR A 54 -31.43 -9.11 -15.36
CA THR A 54 -32.66 -9.00 -14.60
C THR A 54 -32.61 -9.80 -13.30
N VAL A 55 -33.02 -9.17 -12.21
CA VAL A 55 -33.02 -9.76 -10.86
C VAL A 55 -34.23 -10.63 -10.63
N SER A 56 -34.04 -11.84 -10.11
CA SER A 56 -35.05 -12.70 -9.55
C SER A 56 -34.67 -13.11 -8.12
N ILE A 57 -35.57 -12.86 -7.17
CA ILE A 57 -35.35 -13.17 -5.77
C ILE A 57 -36.01 -14.51 -5.44
N ARG A 58 -35.22 -15.49 -4.98
CA ARG A 58 -35.72 -16.79 -4.53
C ARG A 58 -35.56 -16.88 -3.02
N ASP A 59 -36.71 -16.89 -2.33
CA ASP A 59 -36.69 -16.98 -0.87
C ASP A 59 -37.11 -18.41 -0.47
N THR A 60 -36.18 -19.18 0.04
CA THR A 60 -36.41 -20.54 0.54
C THR A 60 -36.31 -20.51 2.06
N LYS A 61 -37.07 -21.32 2.79
CA LYS A 61 -37.14 -21.34 4.28
C LYS A 61 -35.78 -21.37 4.99
N LYS A 62 -34.69 -21.74 4.32
CA LYS A 62 -33.34 -21.82 4.88
C LYS A 62 -32.33 -20.91 4.19
N LYS A 63 -32.60 -20.42 2.99
CA LYS A 63 -31.63 -19.67 2.19
C LYS A 63 -32.38 -18.61 1.36
N ARG A 64 -31.80 -17.43 1.30
CA ARG A 64 -32.25 -16.36 0.41
C ARG A 64 -31.22 -16.24 -0.70
N GLU A 65 -31.66 -16.33 -1.94
CA GLU A 65 -30.80 -16.30 -3.14
C GLU A 65 -31.30 -15.24 -4.09
N ILE A 66 -30.40 -14.43 -4.61
CA ILE A 66 -30.65 -13.50 -5.70
C ILE A 66 -30.07 -14.12 -6.97
N VAL A 67 -30.89 -14.34 -7.96
CA VAL A 67 -30.47 -14.84 -9.27
C VAL A 67 -30.50 -13.69 -10.24
N ILE A 68 -29.38 -13.43 -10.88
CA ILE A 68 -29.26 -12.46 -11.96
C ILE A 68 -29.22 -13.26 -13.25
N THR A 69 -30.09 -12.93 -14.19
CA THR A 69 -30.14 -13.54 -15.51
C THR A 69 -29.85 -12.47 -16.54
N ASN A 70 -28.84 -12.71 -17.37
CA ASN A 70 -28.57 -11.85 -18.51
C ASN A 70 -29.47 -12.27 -19.66
N ASP A 71 -30.30 -11.34 -20.11
CA ASP A 71 -31.28 -11.58 -21.16
C ASP A 71 -30.60 -11.74 -22.55
N GLU A 72 -29.36 -11.24 -22.72
CA GLU A 72 -28.65 -11.31 -23.99
C GLU A 72 -27.86 -12.61 -24.16
N THR A 73 -27.13 -13.04 -23.11
CA THR A 73 -26.26 -14.24 -23.14
C THR A 73 -26.96 -15.50 -22.61
N GLY A 74 -28.06 -15.33 -21.87
CA GLY A 74 -28.76 -16.43 -21.19
C GLY A 74 -28.04 -16.95 -19.95
N ASP A 75 -26.92 -16.33 -19.56
CA ASP A 75 -26.19 -16.70 -18.36
C ASP A 75 -26.97 -16.32 -17.10
N SER A 76 -26.98 -17.23 -16.13
CA SER A 76 -27.61 -16.97 -14.83
C SER A 76 -26.66 -17.32 -13.70
N LYS A 77 -26.54 -16.43 -12.71
CA LYS A 77 -25.75 -16.65 -11.50
C LYS A 77 -26.58 -16.41 -10.25
N ALA A 78 -26.54 -17.36 -9.33
CA ALA A 78 -27.21 -17.27 -8.06
C ALA A 78 -26.22 -16.78 -6.97
N TYR A 79 -26.59 -15.72 -6.27
CA TYR A 79 -25.87 -15.14 -5.15
C TYR A 79 -26.57 -15.49 -3.85
N LEU A 80 -25.86 -16.22 -2.97
CA LEU A 80 -26.37 -16.58 -1.66
C LEU A 80 -26.25 -15.39 -0.70
N ILE A 81 -27.38 -14.94 -0.16
CA ILE A 81 -27.43 -13.82 0.78
C ILE A 81 -27.34 -14.34 2.21
N PRO A 82 -26.35 -13.88 3.02
CA PRO A 82 -26.25 -14.21 4.43
C PRO A 82 -27.49 -13.78 5.21
N TYR A 83 -27.84 -14.55 6.23
CA TYR A 83 -28.97 -14.22 7.08
C TYR A 83 -28.71 -12.91 7.84
N GLY A 84 -29.64 -11.96 7.74
CA GLY A 84 -29.49 -10.63 8.35
C GLY A 84 -28.99 -9.52 7.41
N SER A 85 -28.50 -9.85 6.21
CA SER A 85 -28.14 -8.82 5.23
C SER A 85 -29.39 -8.20 4.62
N ARG A 86 -29.40 -6.87 4.52
CA ARG A 86 -30.49 -6.13 3.86
C ARG A 86 -30.25 -6.14 2.35
N ILE A 87 -31.32 -6.47 1.60
CA ILE A 87 -31.30 -6.46 0.14
C ILE A 87 -31.60 -5.03 -0.33
N LYS A 88 -30.83 -4.52 -1.27
CA LYS A 88 -30.95 -3.19 -1.85
C LYS A 88 -31.79 -3.21 -3.14
N VAL A 89 -31.87 -4.35 -3.80
CA VAL A 89 -32.49 -4.53 -5.10
C VAL A 89 -33.92 -5.08 -5.00
N GLN A 90 -34.73 -4.80 -6.01
CA GLN A 90 -36.12 -5.28 -6.12
C GLN A 90 -36.24 -6.38 -7.17
N GLU A 91 -37.26 -7.22 -7.03
CA GLU A 91 -37.56 -8.26 -8.02
C GLU A 91 -37.95 -7.65 -9.38
N GLY A 92 -37.35 -8.15 -10.46
CA GLY A 92 -37.55 -7.63 -11.82
C GLY A 92 -36.72 -6.38 -12.14
N GLN A 93 -35.87 -5.89 -11.23
CA GLN A 93 -34.99 -4.76 -11.51
C GLN A 93 -33.90 -5.19 -12.49
N VAL A 94 -33.62 -4.34 -13.47
CA VAL A 94 -32.42 -4.49 -14.34
C VAL A 94 -31.25 -3.84 -13.67
N LEU A 95 -30.14 -4.59 -13.54
CA LEU A 95 -28.89 -4.16 -12.93
C LEU A 95 -27.79 -4.11 -13.97
N GLU A 96 -26.82 -3.25 -13.71
CA GLU A 96 -25.55 -3.23 -14.42
C GLU A 96 -24.48 -4.05 -13.68
N ALA A 97 -23.42 -4.43 -14.40
CA ALA A 97 -22.29 -5.09 -13.78
C ALA A 97 -21.67 -4.21 -12.69
N GLY A 98 -21.51 -4.77 -11.48
CA GLY A 98 -20.96 -4.09 -10.31
C GLY A 98 -21.93 -3.29 -9.47
N ASP A 99 -23.25 -3.43 -9.69
CA ASP A 99 -24.25 -2.86 -8.80
C ASP A 99 -24.38 -3.68 -7.51
N GLU A 100 -24.69 -2.99 -6.41
CA GLU A 100 -24.80 -3.57 -5.09
C GLU A 100 -26.11 -4.33 -4.90
N LEU A 101 -26.03 -5.61 -4.55
CA LEU A 101 -27.20 -6.44 -4.24
C LEU A 101 -27.63 -6.32 -2.79
N THR A 102 -26.68 -6.11 -1.89
CA THR A 102 -26.91 -5.96 -0.45
C THR A 102 -26.33 -4.66 0.07
N GLU A 103 -26.92 -4.15 1.15
CA GLU A 103 -26.34 -3.04 1.89
C GLU A 103 -24.99 -3.48 2.52
N GLY A 104 -24.00 -2.60 2.47
CA GLY A 104 -22.69 -2.83 3.06
C GLY A 104 -21.58 -2.08 2.33
N SER A 105 -20.36 -2.34 2.73
CA SER A 105 -19.17 -1.75 2.11
C SER A 105 -18.69 -2.63 0.97
N VAL A 106 -18.46 -2.05 -0.19
CA VAL A 106 -17.97 -2.80 -1.35
C VAL A 106 -16.46 -3.04 -1.22
N ASN A 107 -16.01 -4.20 -1.66
CA ASN A 107 -14.59 -4.52 -1.73
C ASN A 107 -13.96 -3.89 -2.98
N PRO A 108 -12.94 -3.02 -2.85
CA PRO A 108 -12.31 -2.37 -3.99
C PRO A 108 -11.73 -3.35 -5.03
N HIS A 109 -11.27 -4.53 -4.59
CA HIS A 109 -10.77 -5.56 -5.51
C HIS A 109 -11.84 -6.10 -6.45
N ASP A 110 -13.08 -6.23 -5.97
CA ASP A 110 -14.17 -6.72 -6.80
C ASP A 110 -14.61 -5.66 -7.81
N ILE A 111 -14.60 -4.38 -7.42
CA ILE A 111 -14.84 -3.26 -8.35
C ILE A 111 -13.75 -3.24 -9.44
N LEU A 112 -12.48 -3.42 -9.07
CA LEU A 112 -11.38 -3.47 -10.05
C LEU A 112 -11.59 -4.58 -11.08
N ARG A 113 -12.01 -5.76 -10.62
CA ARG A 113 -12.25 -6.92 -11.48
C ARG A 113 -13.44 -6.72 -12.43
N ILE A 114 -14.50 -6.07 -11.96
CA ILE A 114 -15.78 -5.97 -12.68
C ILE A 114 -15.89 -4.68 -13.50
N LYS A 115 -15.69 -3.53 -12.86
CA LYS A 115 -15.84 -2.19 -13.47
C LYS A 115 -14.54 -1.58 -13.98
N GLY A 116 -13.39 -2.17 -13.61
CA GLY A 116 -12.07 -1.70 -14.04
C GLY A 116 -11.50 -0.58 -13.17
N VAL A 117 -10.35 -0.05 -13.63
CA VAL A 117 -9.47 0.85 -12.86
C VAL A 117 -10.14 2.18 -12.52
N ARG A 118 -10.80 2.78 -13.51
CA ARG A 118 -11.44 4.10 -13.36
C ARG A 118 -12.49 4.10 -12.26
N ALA A 119 -13.35 3.09 -12.28
CA ALA A 119 -14.40 2.95 -11.27
C ALA A 119 -13.86 2.77 -9.84
N VAL A 120 -12.73 2.06 -9.70
CA VAL A 120 -12.06 1.93 -8.38
C VAL A 120 -11.50 3.27 -7.93
N GLN A 121 -10.89 4.04 -8.82
CA GLN A 121 -10.36 5.36 -8.49
C GLN A 121 -11.47 6.28 -7.97
N ASP A 122 -12.57 6.36 -8.71
CA ASP A 122 -13.72 7.19 -8.34
C ASP A 122 -14.35 6.71 -7.02
N TYR A 123 -14.51 5.39 -6.84
CA TYR A 123 -15.04 4.81 -5.61
C TYR A 123 -14.16 5.14 -4.39
N MET A 124 -12.84 4.97 -4.50
CA MET A 124 -11.91 5.24 -3.41
C MET A 124 -11.94 6.71 -2.99
N ILE A 125 -11.95 7.63 -3.97
CA ILE A 125 -12.00 9.06 -3.69
C ILE A 125 -13.32 9.40 -2.99
N GLN A 126 -14.44 8.93 -3.51
CA GLN A 126 -15.77 9.21 -2.96
C GLN A 126 -15.91 8.69 -1.52
N GLU A 127 -15.51 7.46 -1.26
CA GLU A 127 -15.62 6.85 0.07
C GLU A 127 -14.70 7.54 1.10
N VAL A 128 -13.45 7.82 0.73
CA VAL A 128 -12.54 8.55 1.63
C VAL A 128 -13.06 9.96 1.92
N GLN A 129 -13.48 10.69 0.90
CA GLN A 129 -14.04 12.02 1.05
C GLN A 129 -15.34 12.02 1.86
N ARG A 130 -16.17 10.99 1.69
CA ARG A 130 -17.40 10.81 2.48
C ARG A 130 -17.10 10.76 3.96
N VAL A 131 -16.11 9.96 4.38
CA VAL A 131 -15.72 9.83 5.79
C VAL A 131 -15.24 11.17 6.34
N TYR A 132 -14.38 11.89 5.61
CA TYR A 132 -13.88 13.18 6.08
C TYR A 132 -14.97 14.27 6.12
N ARG A 133 -15.84 14.32 5.12
CA ARG A 133 -16.97 15.28 5.08
C ARG A 133 -17.96 15.06 6.21
N LEU A 134 -18.26 13.81 6.58
CA LEU A 134 -19.12 13.49 7.73
C LEU A 134 -18.54 14.04 9.04
N GLN A 135 -17.24 14.23 9.13
CA GLN A 135 -16.56 14.82 10.27
C GLN A 135 -16.36 16.34 10.13
N GLY A 136 -16.89 16.96 9.06
CA GLY A 136 -16.76 18.40 8.82
C GLY A 136 -15.36 18.82 8.38
N VAL A 137 -14.56 17.91 7.84
CA VAL A 137 -13.22 18.19 7.32
C VAL A 137 -13.25 18.17 5.79
N GLU A 138 -12.72 19.22 5.18
CA GLU A 138 -12.55 19.30 3.73
C GLU A 138 -11.10 19.03 3.35
N ILE A 139 -10.88 18.04 2.48
CA ILE A 139 -9.58 17.69 1.92
C ILE A 139 -9.69 17.78 0.40
N ASN A 140 -8.70 18.35 -0.26
CA ASN A 140 -8.68 18.39 -1.72
C ASN A 140 -8.44 16.98 -2.28
N ASP A 141 -9.21 16.62 -3.30
CA ASP A 141 -9.19 15.29 -3.91
C ASP A 141 -7.81 14.85 -4.40
N LYS A 142 -6.98 15.80 -4.88
CA LYS A 142 -5.62 15.53 -5.36
C LYS A 142 -4.73 14.75 -4.36
N HIS A 143 -4.94 14.94 -3.04
CA HIS A 143 -4.16 14.25 -2.02
C HIS A 143 -4.53 12.76 -1.93
N VAL A 144 -5.82 12.45 -2.14
CA VAL A 144 -6.31 11.08 -2.19
C VAL A 144 -5.96 10.44 -3.53
N GLU A 145 -6.10 11.16 -4.63
CA GLU A 145 -5.77 10.70 -5.99
C GLU A 145 -4.32 10.23 -6.10
N VAL A 146 -3.37 10.98 -5.53
CA VAL A 146 -1.95 10.59 -5.52
C VAL A 146 -1.74 9.24 -4.81
N ILE A 147 -2.42 9.01 -3.69
CA ILE A 147 -2.32 7.75 -2.94
C ILE A 147 -2.92 6.61 -3.76
N VAL A 148 -4.14 6.79 -4.29
CA VAL A 148 -4.84 5.76 -5.07
C VAL A 148 -4.05 5.41 -6.33
N ARG A 149 -3.43 6.39 -6.99
CA ARG A 149 -2.54 6.15 -8.14
C ARG A 149 -1.38 5.24 -7.78
N GLN A 150 -0.75 5.43 -6.62
CA GLN A 150 0.34 4.57 -6.17
C GLN A 150 -0.13 3.16 -5.79
N MET A 151 -1.36 3.01 -5.29
CA MET A 151 -1.95 1.70 -4.99
C MET A 151 -2.24 0.87 -6.24
N LEU A 152 -2.50 1.52 -7.37
CA LEU A 152 -2.82 0.90 -8.66
C LEU A 152 -1.64 0.87 -9.64
N LYS A 153 -0.42 1.15 -9.19
CA LYS A 153 0.77 1.26 -10.03
C LYS A 153 1.30 -0.07 -10.56
N LYS A 154 0.86 -1.20 -10.01
CA LYS A 154 1.43 -2.51 -10.32
C LYS A 154 0.48 -3.40 -11.13
N ILE A 155 1.08 -4.15 -12.07
CA ILE A 155 0.46 -5.21 -12.85
C ILE A 155 1.08 -6.54 -12.42
N ARG A 156 0.26 -7.56 -12.26
CA ARG A 156 0.71 -8.94 -12.06
C ARG A 156 0.71 -9.64 -13.41
N ILE A 157 1.86 -10.17 -13.79
CA ILE A 157 2.01 -10.92 -15.04
C ILE A 157 1.29 -12.27 -14.93
N GLU A 158 0.42 -12.58 -15.89
CA GLU A 158 -0.23 -13.89 -16.01
C GLU A 158 0.46 -14.74 -17.07
N ASN A 159 0.72 -14.15 -18.23
CA ASN A 159 1.43 -14.80 -19.32
C ASN A 159 2.62 -13.93 -19.74
N SER A 160 3.80 -14.50 -19.75
CA SER A 160 5.03 -13.77 -20.11
C SER A 160 5.15 -13.43 -21.59
N GLY A 161 4.43 -14.16 -22.48
CA GLY A 161 4.68 -14.03 -23.92
C GLY A 161 6.15 -14.28 -24.26
N ASP A 162 6.72 -13.40 -25.07
CA ASP A 162 8.13 -13.43 -25.46
C ASP A 162 8.99 -12.44 -24.65
N THR A 163 8.45 -11.94 -23.49
CA THR A 163 9.16 -11.03 -22.58
C THR A 163 10.05 -11.79 -21.58
N GLU A 164 10.99 -11.07 -20.97
CA GLU A 164 11.82 -11.59 -19.86
C GLU A 164 11.06 -11.67 -18.53
N PHE A 165 9.79 -11.27 -18.48
CA PHE A 165 9.00 -11.29 -17.26
C PHE A 165 8.68 -12.70 -16.81
N LEU A 166 8.74 -12.94 -15.50
CA LEU A 166 8.30 -14.20 -14.94
C LEU A 166 6.81 -14.14 -14.58
N PRO A 167 6.02 -15.17 -14.86
CA PRO A 167 4.63 -15.25 -14.43
C PRO A 167 4.48 -15.06 -12.90
N GLY A 168 3.48 -14.29 -12.49
CA GLY A 168 3.24 -13.98 -11.09
C GLY A 168 4.04 -12.81 -10.50
N THR A 169 5.00 -12.24 -11.23
CA THR A 169 5.75 -11.05 -10.79
C THR A 169 4.90 -9.78 -10.87
N LEU A 170 5.25 -8.80 -10.02
CA LEU A 170 4.63 -7.47 -10.02
C LEU A 170 5.56 -6.49 -10.74
N VAL A 171 5.07 -5.92 -11.83
CA VAL A 171 5.80 -4.95 -12.66
C VAL A 171 5.08 -3.61 -12.63
N ASP A 172 5.78 -2.50 -12.83
CA ASP A 172 5.17 -1.18 -12.97
C ASP A 172 4.39 -1.11 -14.29
N VAL A 173 3.23 -0.42 -14.27
CA VAL A 173 2.37 -0.25 -15.46
C VAL A 173 3.14 0.37 -16.62
N LEU A 174 3.95 1.40 -16.35
CA LEU A 174 4.71 2.10 -17.38
C LEU A 174 5.78 1.20 -18.03
N ASP A 175 6.53 0.46 -17.21
CA ASP A 175 7.55 -0.47 -17.70
C ASP A 175 6.92 -1.61 -18.52
N PHE A 176 5.75 -2.08 -18.10
CA PHE A 176 4.97 -3.09 -18.79
C PHE A 176 4.46 -2.61 -20.16
N GLU A 177 3.93 -1.37 -20.20
CA GLU A 177 3.45 -0.77 -21.46
C GLU A 177 4.60 -0.54 -22.44
N GLU A 178 5.72 0.04 -21.98
CA GLU A 178 6.91 0.32 -22.80
C GLU A 178 7.49 -0.95 -23.43
N ILE A 179 7.64 -2.02 -22.64
CA ILE A 179 8.16 -3.29 -23.13
C ILE A 179 7.20 -3.93 -24.12
N ASN A 180 5.90 -3.90 -23.84
CA ASN A 180 4.90 -4.46 -24.75
C ASN A 180 4.77 -3.67 -26.07
N GLU A 181 4.96 -2.34 -26.05
CA GLU A 181 5.00 -1.54 -27.26
C GLU A 181 6.21 -1.90 -28.12
N ASN A 182 7.39 -2.00 -27.53
CA ASN A 182 8.61 -2.41 -28.21
C ASN A 182 8.46 -3.81 -28.88
N LEU A 183 7.85 -4.77 -28.17
CA LEU A 183 7.62 -6.12 -28.72
C LEU A 183 6.60 -6.13 -29.86
N LYS A 184 5.54 -5.33 -29.75
CA LYS A 184 4.56 -5.18 -30.84
C LYS A 184 5.20 -4.61 -32.10
N GLU A 185 6.13 -3.65 -31.98
CA GLU A 185 6.89 -3.10 -33.11
C GLU A 185 7.79 -4.16 -33.76
N LEU A 186 8.36 -5.08 -32.98
CA LEU A 186 9.15 -6.20 -33.44
C LEU A 186 8.31 -7.36 -33.99
N GLY A 187 6.98 -7.35 -33.78
CA GLY A 187 6.06 -8.41 -34.21
C GLY A 187 6.07 -9.65 -33.34
N GLU A 188 6.58 -9.52 -32.11
CA GLU A 188 6.62 -10.57 -31.10
C GLU A 188 5.35 -10.55 -30.21
N ARG A 189 5.14 -11.61 -29.42
CA ARG A 189 3.96 -11.72 -28.56
C ARG A 189 4.15 -10.91 -27.28
N PRO A 190 3.30 -9.91 -26.99
CA PRO A 190 3.36 -9.14 -25.77
C PRO A 190 3.01 -10.00 -24.55
N ALA A 191 3.45 -9.56 -23.38
CA ALA A 191 3.02 -10.14 -22.10
C ALA A 191 1.57 -9.75 -21.79
N GLU A 192 0.86 -10.66 -21.13
CA GLU A 192 -0.48 -10.42 -20.59
C GLU A 192 -0.41 -10.29 -19.08
N GLY A 193 -1.09 -9.29 -18.54
CA GLY A 193 -1.10 -9.06 -17.09
C GLY A 193 -2.40 -8.42 -16.63
N VAL A 194 -2.71 -8.64 -15.35
CA VAL A 194 -3.88 -8.07 -14.69
C VAL A 194 -3.43 -7.02 -13.69
N GLN A 195 -4.04 -5.83 -13.78
CA GLN A 195 -3.77 -4.77 -12.84
C GLN A 195 -4.24 -5.15 -11.45
N VAL A 196 -3.39 -4.95 -10.45
CA VAL A 196 -3.68 -5.28 -9.06
C VAL A 196 -3.69 -4.03 -8.19
N MET A 197 -4.57 -4.03 -7.23
CA MET A 197 -4.60 -3.00 -6.20
C MET A 197 -3.81 -3.48 -4.99
N LEU A 198 -2.83 -2.70 -4.57
CA LEU A 198 -2.02 -2.95 -3.38
C LEU A 198 -2.42 -1.97 -2.27
N GLY A 199 -2.50 -2.45 -1.03
CA GLY A 199 -2.57 -1.57 0.13
C GLY A 199 -1.32 -0.70 0.23
N ILE A 200 -1.41 0.46 0.89
CA ILE A 200 -0.32 1.43 1.00
C ILE A 200 0.97 0.81 1.56
N THR A 201 0.87 -0.07 2.55
CA THR A 201 2.02 -0.77 3.13
C THR A 201 2.71 -1.66 2.09
N LYS A 202 1.94 -2.49 1.38
CA LYS A 202 2.48 -3.36 0.34
C LYS A 202 3.02 -2.58 -0.87
N ALA A 203 2.32 -1.51 -1.26
CA ALA A 203 2.76 -0.64 -2.35
C ALA A 203 4.09 0.06 -2.02
N SER A 204 4.27 0.47 -0.76
CA SER A 204 5.52 1.09 -0.29
C SER A 204 6.71 0.12 -0.28
N LEU A 205 6.47 -1.17 -0.03
CA LEU A 205 7.52 -2.21 -0.09
C LEU A 205 7.78 -2.70 -1.53
N ALA A 206 6.80 -2.59 -2.42
CA ALA A 206 6.90 -3.02 -3.82
C ALA A 206 7.51 -1.94 -4.74
N THR A 207 8.23 -0.96 -4.20
CA THR A 207 8.92 0.08 -4.98
C THR A 207 10.18 -0.48 -5.67
N ASN A 208 10.61 0.17 -6.75
CA ASN A 208 11.83 -0.21 -7.45
C ASN A 208 13.10 0.12 -6.62
N SER A 209 13.02 1.14 -5.75
CA SER A 209 14.09 1.50 -4.83
C SER A 209 14.09 0.60 -3.60
N PHE A 210 15.12 -0.22 -3.46
CA PHE A 210 15.30 -1.06 -2.27
C PHE A 210 15.71 -0.24 -1.04
N LEU A 211 16.40 0.89 -1.21
CA LEU A 211 16.78 1.79 -0.11
C LEU A 211 15.54 2.40 0.55
N SER A 212 14.58 2.87 -0.26
CA SER A 212 13.33 3.41 0.22
C SER A 212 12.51 2.35 0.98
N ALA A 213 12.41 1.14 0.43
CA ALA A 213 11.69 0.05 1.06
C ALA A 213 12.35 -0.38 2.39
N ALA A 214 13.69 -0.53 2.42
CA ALA A 214 14.45 -0.91 3.61
C ALA A 214 14.29 0.10 4.75
N SER A 215 14.20 1.39 4.44
CA SER A 215 14.03 2.43 5.47
C SER A 215 12.60 2.54 6.00
N PHE A 216 11.65 1.83 5.42
CA PHE A 216 10.25 1.82 5.86
C PHE A 216 9.97 0.68 6.85
N GLN A 217 10.08 -0.56 6.41
CA GLN A 217 9.83 -1.76 7.21
C GLN A 217 10.66 -2.94 6.68
N GLU A 218 10.80 -3.99 7.48
CA GLU A 218 11.44 -5.25 7.10
C GLU A 218 12.86 -5.07 6.52
N THR A 219 13.67 -4.18 7.11
CA THR A 219 14.98 -3.77 6.62
C THR A 219 15.87 -4.95 6.25
N THR A 220 16.00 -5.94 7.13
CA THR A 220 16.86 -7.11 6.91
C THR A 220 16.41 -7.93 5.71
N LYS A 221 15.10 -8.18 5.60
CA LYS A 221 14.53 -8.97 4.49
C LYS A 221 14.71 -8.27 3.16
N VAL A 222 14.41 -6.97 3.10
CA VAL A 222 14.52 -6.17 1.87
C VAL A 222 15.98 -6.10 1.40
N LEU A 223 16.93 -5.84 2.29
CA LEU A 223 18.36 -5.77 1.96
C LEU A 223 18.91 -7.13 1.52
N THR A 224 18.51 -8.21 2.20
CA THR A 224 18.92 -9.58 1.82
C THR A 224 18.40 -9.92 0.42
N GLU A 225 17.11 -9.64 0.14
CA GLU A 225 16.53 -9.89 -1.17
C GLU A 225 17.18 -9.04 -2.27
N ALA A 226 17.47 -7.76 -1.97
CA ALA A 226 18.18 -6.88 -2.90
C ALA A 226 19.59 -7.37 -3.20
N ALA A 227 20.32 -7.85 -2.20
CA ALA A 227 21.66 -8.41 -2.36
C ALA A 227 21.66 -9.70 -3.20
N ILE A 228 20.71 -10.62 -2.93
CA ILE A 228 20.57 -11.88 -3.69
C ILE A 228 20.26 -11.60 -5.17
N LYS A 229 19.37 -10.63 -5.43
CA LYS A 229 18.95 -10.25 -6.78
C LYS A 229 19.90 -9.28 -7.49
N GLY A 230 20.96 -8.80 -6.83
CA GLY A 230 21.87 -7.81 -7.39
C GLY A 230 21.18 -6.52 -7.82
N LYS A 231 20.18 -6.05 -7.05
CA LYS A 231 19.41 -4.86 -7.41
C LYS A 231 20.27 -3.60 -7.37
N VAL A 232 20.12 -2.74 -8.37
CA VAL A 232 20.71 -1.40 -8.43
C VAL A 232 19.62 -0.38 -8.20
N ASP A 233 19.85 0.59 -7.31
CA ASP A 233 18.91 1.67 -7.03
C ASP A 233 19.18 2.86 -7.96
N PRO A 234 18.21 3.31 -8.77
CA PRO A 234 18.42 4.42 -9.71
C PRO A 234 18.47 5.80 -9.03
N LEU A 235 18.24 5.90 -7.73
CA LEU A 235 18.24 7.15 -6.94
C LEU A 235 17.34 8.26 -7.49
N ILE A 236 16.18 7.89 -8.02
CA ILE A 236 15.21 8.84 -8.61
C ILE A 236 14.37 9.53 -7.53
N GLY A 237 14.11 8.85 -6.41
CA GLY A 237 13.25 9.37 -5.35
C GLY A 237 13.96 10.37 -4.43
N LEU A 238 13.18 11.06 -3.60
CA LEU A 238 13.71 12.00 -2.62
C LEU A 238 14.38 11.26 -1.44
N LYS A 239 13.76 10.18 -0.98
CA LYS A 239 14.17 9.46 0.23
C LYS A 239 15.54 8.81 0.10
N GLU A 240 15.80 8.18 -1.04
CA GLU A 240 17.06 7.53 -1.36
C GLU A 240 18.24 8.51 -1.33
N ASN A 241 18.06 9.67 -1.96
CA ASN A 241 19.06 10.72 -1.99
C ASN A 241 19.31 11.31 -0.60
N VAL A 242 18.27 11.50 0.21
CA VAL A 242 18.40 11.98 1.59
C VAL A 242 19.16 10.98 2.45
N LEU A 243 18.89 9.67 2.29
CA LEU A 243 19.59 8.61 3.03
C LEU A 243 21.10 8.59 2.74
N LEU A 244 21.48 8.87 1.48
CA LEU A 244 22.88 8.91 1.05
C LEU A 244 23.54 10.27 1.28
N GLY A 245 22.82 11.26 1.80
CA GLY A 245 23.35 12.62 1.97
C GLY A 245 23.53 13.41 0.67
N LYS A 246 22.97 12.94 -0.46
CA LYS A 246 23.01 13.64 -1.74
C LYS A 246 21.91 14.71 -1.83
N LEU A 247 22.10 15.68 -2.71
CA LEU A 247 21.06 16.66 -3.02
C LEU A 247 19.85 15.94 -3.63
N ILE A 248 18.66 16.29 -3.15
CA ILE A 248 17.39 15.75 -3.68
C ILE A 248 17.19 16.20 -5.13
N PRO A 249 16.57 15.39 -6.01
CA PRO A 249 16.32 15.75 -7.41
C PRO A 249 15.16 16.76 -7.54
N ALA A 250 15.16 17.78 -6.70
CA ALA A 250 14.17 18.86 -6.67
C ALA A 250 14.84 20.16 -6.20
N GLY A 251 14.27 21.30 -6.58
CA GLY A 251 14.84 22.60 -6.22
C GLY A 251 16.23 22.79 -6.79
N THR A 252 17.20 23.18 -5.95
CA THR A 252 18.60 23.41 -6.33
C THR A 252 19.37 22.14 -6.72
N GLY A 253 18.89 20.96 -6.34
CA GLY A 253 19.49 19.67 -6.72
C GLY A 253 19.12 19.17 -8.10
N MET A 254 18.26 19.87 -8.86
CA MET A 254 17.95 19.50 -10.23
C MET A 254 19.15 19.70 -11.16
N LYS A 255 19.31 18.79 -12.13
CA LYS A 255 20.41 18.84 -13.10
C LYS A 255 20.56 20.19 -13.79
N ARG A 256 19.43 20.88 -14.10
CA ARG A 256 19.43 22.17 -14.76
C ARG A 256 20.17 23.28 -13.96
N TYR A 257 20.16 23.20 -12.62
CA TYR A 257 20.83 24.18 -11.78
C TYR A 257 22.32 23.91 -11.62
N ARG A 258 22.77 22.67 -11.83
CA ARG A 258 24.20 22.32 -11.81
C ARG A 258 24.97 22.87 -13.02
N THR A 259 24.28 23.19 -14.11
CA THR A 259 24.88 23.73 -15.34
C THR A 259 24.89 25.25 -15.40
N ILE A 260 24.29 25.92 -14.41
CA ILE A 260 24.26 27.37 -14.35
C ILE A 260 25.64 27.86 -13.90
N LYS A 261 26.32 28.60 -14.79
CA LYS A 261 27.53 29.30 -14.46
C LYS A 261 27.14 30.75 -14.08
N LEU A 262 27.69 31.25 -12.97
CA LEU A 262 27.55 32.65 -12.58
C LEU A 262 28.57 33.45 -13.39
N ASP A 263 28.10 34.39 -14.18
CA ASP A 263 28.95 35.40 -14.79
C ASP A 263 29.28 36.42 -13.67
N SER A 264 30.41 36.24 -13.02
CA SER A 264 30.93 37.25 -12.08
C SER A 264 31.88 38.12 -12.84
N GLU A 265 31.56 39.43 -12.97
CA GLU A 265 32.48 40.46 -13.43
C GLU A 265 33.59 40.76 -12.38
N ILE A 266 34.15 39.71 -11.77
CA ILE A 266 35.22 39.83 -10.80
C ILE A 266 36.49 39.36 -11.48
N ASP A 267 37.38 40.36 -11.67
CA ASP A 267 38.80 40.34 -12.04
C ASP A 267 39.39 39.04 -12.57
N GLU A 268 39.96 39.15 -13.76
CA GLU A 268 40.62 38.12 -14.58
C GLU A 268 41.84 37.42 -13.88
N ASN A 269 42.01 37.51 -12.56
CA ASN A 269 43.15 36.93 -11.83
C ASN A 269 42.81 35.90 -10.75
N GLU A 270 41.56 35.53 -10.54
CA GLU A 270 41.26 34.37 -9.71
C GLU A 270 40.45 33.38 -10.56
N GLU A 271 41.17 32.46 -11.22
CA GLU A 271 40.60 31.19 -11.64
C GLU A 271 40.15 30.42 -10.39
N LEU A 272 38.93 30.73 -9.95
CA LEU A 272 38.17 29.80 -9.11
C LEU A 272 37.80 28.60 -10.00
N THR A 273 38.74 27.69 -10.17
CA THR A 273 38.42 26.35 -10.61
C THR A 273 37.50 25.75 -9.57
N LEU A 274 36.20 25.90 -9.79
CA LEU A 274 35.22 24.98 -9.21
C LEU A 274 35.58 23.63 -9.85
N ALA A 275 36.40 22.86 -9.14
CA ALA A 275 36.68 21.49 -9.47
C ALA A 275 35.33 20.80 -9.70
N ASP A 276 35.23 20.10 -10.82
CA ASP A 276 34.17 19.16 -11.07
C ASP A 276 34.21 18.10 -9.96
N ASP A 277 33.52 18.39 -8.83
CA ASP A 277 33.35 17.45 -7.73
C ASP A 277 32.33 16.33 -8.11
N ASP A 278 32.50 15.73 -9.27
CA ASP A 278 31.85 14.45 -9.55
C ASP A 278 32.55 13.27 -8.89
N ASP A 279 33.76 13.48 -8.27
CA ASP A 279 34.55 12.44 -7.62
C ASP A 279 34.96 12.76 -6.17
N ALA A 280 34.30 13.68 -5.48
CA ALA A 280 34.47 13.82 -4.04
C ALA A 280 33.77 12.67 -3.29
N TYR A 281 34.14 11.43 -3.59
CA TYR A 281 34.17 10.40 -2.57
C TYR A 281 35.19 10.88 -1.53
N LEU A 282 34.69 11.30 -0.38
CA LEU A 282 35.52 11.39 0.82
C LEU A 282 36.07 10.00 1.05
N ASP A 283 37.29 9.79 0.59
CA ASP A 283 38.11 8.64 0.96
C ASP A 283 38.43 8.79 2.46
N LEU A 284 37.57 8.20 3.28
CA LEU A 284 37.77 8.12 4.74
C LEU A 284 38.82 7.07 5.12
N SER A 285 39.61 6.58 4.15
CA SER A 285 40.62 5.56 4.40
C SER A 285 42.02 6.10 4.74
N ASP A 286 42.29 7.40 4.50
CA ASP A 286 43.60 8.00 4.82
C ASP A 286 43.49 8.99 5.99
N GLY A 287 43.52 8.47 7.22
CA GLY A 287 43.54 9.35 8.38
C GLY A 287 43.68 8.67 9.74
N ILE A 288 44.10 7.39 9.78
CA ILE A 288 44.52 6.77 11.03
C ILE A 288 45.93 6.22 10.81
N SER A 289 46.90 7.11 10.67
CA SER A 289 48.28 6.81 10.95
C SER A 289 48.65 7.47 12.28
N GLY A 290 49.05 6.62 13.22
CA GLY A 290 49.28 6.98 14.60
C GLY A 290 50.28 8.10 14.81
N GLU A 291 50.00 8.90 15.78
CA GLU A 291 50.99 9.50 16.64
C GLU A 291 50.70 9.07 18.07
N GLU A 292 51.64 8.33 18.57
CA GLU A 292 51.79 7.98 19.98
C GLU A 292 51.86 9.27 20.80
N ALA A 293 51.00 9.40 21.78
CA ALA A 293 51.19 10.34 22.88
C ALA A 293 50.80 9.64 24.17
N ASP A 294 51.84 9.56 24.99
CA ASP A 294 52.00 8.97 26.30
C ASP A 294 50.90 9.33 27.31
N GLU A 295 50.62 8.30 28.12
CA GLU A 295 50.35 8.27 29.55
C GLU A 295 49.78 9.53 30.22
N ASP A 296 48.51 9.41 30.67
CA ASP A 296 48.27 9.74 32.09
C ASP A 296 47.10 8.90 32.64
N MET A 297 47.43 8.14 33.64
CA MET A 297 46.56 7.34 34.49
C MET A 297 45.64 8.25 35.30
N ALA A 298 44.36 8.01 35.23
CA ALA A 298 43.47 8.31 36.34
C ALA A 298 42.41 7.21 36.46
N GLU A 299 42.60 6.45 37.50
CA GLU A 299 41.65 5.51 38.06
C GLU A 299 40.31 6.20 38.35
N THR A 300 39.21 5.67 37.86
CA THR A 300 37.92 5.86 38.51
C THR A 300 37.12 4.55 38.47
N GLU A 301 36.81 4.15 39.67
CA GLU A 301 36.10 3.01 40.20
C GLU A 301 34.99 2.40 39.38
N GLU A 302 35.04 1.09 39.31
CA GLU A 302 33.96 0.15 39.04
C GLU A 302 32.77 0.40 39.99
N THR A 303 31.60 0.65 39.42
CA THR A 303 30.36 0.29 40.09
C THR A 303 29.65 -0.74 39.23
N ALA A 304 29.82 -1.97 39.58
CA ALA A 304 29.04 -3.10 39.14
C ALA A 304 27.59 -2.94 39.59
N VAL A 305 26.68 -2.83 38.65
CA VAL A 305 25.26 -3.03 38.91
C VAL A 305 24.91 -4.46 38.51
N GLU A 306 24.74 -5.24 39.55
CA GLU A 306 24.26 -6.62 39.57
C GLU A 306 22.78 -6.63 39.16
N THR A 307 22.47 -7.14 37.99
CA THR A 307 21.08 -7.47 37.62
C THR A 307 20.86 -8.96 37.83
N ALA A 308 20.05 -9.27 38.84
CA ALA A 308 19.52 -10.60 39.09
C ALA A 308 18.62 -11.09 37.95
N PRO A 309 18.57 -12.40 37.68
CA PRO A 309 17.67 -12.96 36.68
C PRO A 309 16.26 -13.10 37.26
N GLU A 310 15.27 -12.58 36.53
CA GLU A 310 13.86 -12.86 36.76
C GLU A 310 13.55 -14.31 36.39
N GLU A 311 12.96 -14.97 37.36
CA GLU A 311 12.48 -16.35 37.26
C GLU A 311 11.29 -16.44 36.29
N ALA A 312 11.37 -17.38 35.37
CA ALA A 312 10.24 -17.77 34.52
C ALA A 312 9.30 -18.65 35.35
N GLU A 313 8.09 -18.19 35.59
CA GLU A 313 7.01 -19.01 36.11
C GLU A 313 6.42 -19.86 34.96
N ASP A 314 6.64 -21.17 35.06
CA ASP A 314 5.97 -22.23 34.33
C ASP A 314 4.54 -22.39 34.85
N ASP A 315 3.55 -21.87 34.12
CA ASP A 315 2.16 -22.27 34.32
C ASP A 315 1.86 -23.52 33.50
N ALA A 316 1.95 -24.64 34.21
CA ALA A 316 1.47 -25.93 33.76
C ALA A 316 -0.08 -25.93 33.81
N PHE A 317 -0.70 -25.92 32.64
CA PHE A 317 -2.14 -26.17 32.50
C PHE A 317 -2.41 -27.66 32.50
N ASP A 318 -2.91 -28.13 33.63
CA ASP A 318 -3.35 -29.49 33.91
C ASP A 318 -4.68 -29.76 33.18
N GLY A 319 -4.66 -30.76 32.29
CA GLY A 319 -5.83 -31.23 31.56
C GLY A 319 -6.57 -32.27 32.37
N GLU A 320 -7.75 -31.98 32.83
CA GLU A 320 -8.71 -32.99 33.30
C GLU A 320 -9.65 -33.38 32.16
N SER A 321 -9.54 -34.64 31.78
CA SER A 321 -10.50 -35.38 30.97
C SER A 321 -11.61 -35.89 31.88
N GLU A 322 -12.84 -35.45 31.68
CA GLU A 322 -14.01 -36.18 32.19
C GLU A 322 -14.76 -36.84 31.02
N ASP A 323 -14.59 -38.13 31.01
CA ASP A 323 -15.45 -39.14 30.42
C ASP A 323 -16.76 -39.19 31.23
N ASP A 324 -17.90 -38.97 30.62
CA ASP A 324 -19.17 -39.46 31.20
C ASP A 324 -20.13 -39.95 30.12
N THR A 325 -20.10 -41.26 30.02
CA THR A 325 -21.11 -42.13 29.43
C THR A 325 -22.25 -42.31 30.43
N THR A 326 -23.50 -42.11 30.01
CA THR A 326 -24.67 -42.93 30.38
C THR A 326 -25.92 -42.40 29.67
N ASP A 327 -26.46 -43.15 28.74
CA ASP A 327 -27.63 -44.04 28.77
C ASP A 327 -29.01 -43.40 29.07
N GLU A 328 -29.95 -43.74 28.14
CA GLU A 328 -31.39 -44.01 28.30
C GLU A 328 -32.38 -42.85 28.55
N ASN A 329 -33.16 -42.45 27.56
CA ASN A 329 -34.58 -42.81 27.30
C ASN A 329 -35.17 -42.00 26.16
#